data_d9118c8f443a0d3d82806c4306434656
#
_entry.id   d9118c8f443a0d3d82806c4306434656
#
_cell.length_a   1.000
_cell.length_b   1.000
_cell.length_c   1.000
_cell.angle_alpha   90.00
_cell.angle_beta   90.00
_cell.angle_gamma   90.00
#
_symmetry.space_group_name_H-M   'P 1'
#
loop_
_entity.id
_entity.type
_entity.pdbx_description
1 polymer ?
#
loop_
_entity_poly.entity_id
_entity_poly.type
_entity_poly.pdbx_seq_one_letter_code
_entity_poly.pdbx_strand_id
1 'polypeptide(L)'
;VGALTPLAVAGLAVDVATRRHPGWRALTTAVTTWAVVGAQSLSHEGRVMADVLASGDLDAARHRLPHLCGRDPEALDAPQIARGTVESMAENTSDAAVASILWCAVGGLPAMLVHRGSNTLDAMIGHHNDRYENFGKVAAKLDDALNWLPARLTGALAALCAPEVGGNRSHTWATVRAEHDHHPSPNGGWCEAAWAAALAVQLG
;
A
#
# COMPACT_ATOMS: atom_id res chain seq x y z
N VAL A 1 -19.14 5.69 -4.06
CA VAL A 1 -19.07 7.15 -4.28
C VAL A 1 -19.61 7.89 -3.07
N GLY A 2 -20.82 7.55 -2.56
CA GLY A 2 -21.43 8.24 -1.41
C GLY A 2 -20.58 8.24 -0.13
N ALA A 3 -19.83 7.18 0.14
CA ALA A 3 -18.96 7.07 1.31
C ALA A 3 -17.71 7.97 1.24
N LEU A 4 -17.26 8.35 0.04
CA LEU A 4 -16.09 9.23 -0.14
C LEU A 4 -16.43 10.72 -0.03
N THR A 5 -17.70 11.07 -0.25
CA THR A 5 -18.16 12.46 -0.18
C THR A 5 -17.87 13.12 1.18
N PRO A 6 -18.17 12.48 2.34
CA PRO A 6 -17.84 13.06 3.64
C PRO A 6 -16.35 13.32 3.83
N LEU A 7 -15.50 12.43 3.33
CA LEU A 7 -14.03 12.57 3.41
C LEU A 7 -13.53 13.73 2.56
N ALA A 8 -14.05 13.86 1.33
CA ALA A 8 -13.74 14.99 0.46
C ALA A 8 -14.18 16.32 1.08
N VAL A 9 -15.42 16.37 1.61
CA VAL A 9 -15.96 17.56 2.26
C VAL A 9 -15.19 17.94 3.51
N ALA A 10 -14.85 16.96 4.36
CA ALA A 10 -14.05 17.21 5.57
C ALA A 10 -12.67 17.76 5.22
N GLY A 11 -11.98 17.13 4.27
CA GLY A 11 -10.67 17.61 3.81
C GLY A 11 -10.73 19.01 3.21
N LEU A 12 -11.73 19.29 2.39
CA LEU A 12 -11.95 20.61 1.80
C LEU A 12 -12.29 21.66 2.88
N ALA A 13 -13.12 21.32 3.85
CA ALA A 13 -13.47 22.22 4.94
C ALA A 13 -12.23 22.62 5.76
N VAL A 14 -11.36 21.67 6.08
CA VAL A 14 -10.10 21.93 6.77
C VAL A 14 -9.18 22.80 5.92
N ASP A 15 -9.01 22.48 4.64
CA ASP A 15 -8.14 23.25 3.73
C ASP A 15 -8.65 24.70 3.58
N VAL A 16 -9.97 24.89 3.39
CA VAL A 16 -10.58 26.23 3.31
C VAL A 16 -10.46 26.99 4.62
N ALA A 17 -10.71 26.34 5.76
CA ALA A 17 -10.62 26.99 7.07
C ALA A 17 -9.20 27.45 7.41
N THR A 18 -8.19 26.71 6.96
CA THR A 18 -6.78 26.97 7.28
C THR A 18 -6.04 27.78 6.21
N ARG A 19 -6.61 27.97 5.01
CA ARG A 19 -5.93 28.60 3.86
C ARG A 19 -5.32 29.97 4.14
N ARG A 20 -5.92 30.75 5.04
CA ARG A 20 -5.44 32.08 5.42
C ARG A 20 -4.38 32.10 6.53
N HIS A 21 -4.12 30.94 7.13
CA HIS A 21 -3.21 30.77 8.25
C HIS A 21 -2.19 29.66 7.93
N PRO A 22 -1.04 29.98 7.31
CA PRO A 22 -0.09 28.99 6.81
C PRO A 22 0.44 28.05 7.91
N GLY A 23 0.58 28.51 9.14
CA GLY A 23 0.97 27.68 10.28
C GLY A 23 -0.08 26.62 10.62
N TRP A 24 -1.35 27.00 10.69
CA TRP A 24 -2.44 26.03 10.91
C TRP A 24 -2.61 25.07 9.76
N ARG A 25 -2.44 25.53 8.52
CA ARG A 25 -2.48 24.68 7.33
C ARG A 25 -1.36 23.64 7.38
N ALA A 26 -0.14 24.05 7.67
CA ALA A 26 1.00 23.14 7.81
C ALA A 26 0.77 22.11 8.92
N LEU A 27 0.29 22.56 10.08
CA LEU A 27 0.01 21.67 11.21
C LEU A 27 -1.09 20.65 10.89
N THR A 28 -2.23 21.08 10.35
CA THR A 28 -3.33 20.16 9.99
C THR A 28 -2.90 19.18 8.92
N THR A 29 -2.16 19.63 7.90
CA THR A 29 -1.61 18.75 6.87
C THR A 29 -0.65 17.73 7.48
N ALA A 30 0.29 18.16 8.31
CA ALA A 30 1.26 17.27 8.96
C ALA A 30 0.59 16.22 9.85
N VAL A 31 -0.35 16.64 10.70
CA VAL A 31 -1.08 15.72 11.59
C VAL A 31 -1.92 14.73 10.80
N THR A 32 -2.65 15.19 9.78
CA THR A 32 -3.47 14.30 8.96
C THR A 32 -2.60 13.34 8.15
N THR A 33 -1.52 13.83 7.56
CA THR A 33 -0.57 12.97 6.82
C THR A 33 0.05 11.93 7.75
N TRP A 34 0.47 12.32 8.96
CA TRP A 34 0.99 11.40 9.96
C TRP A 34 -0.04 10.31 10.33
N ALA A 35 -1.30 10.68 10.50
CA ALA A 35 -2.37 9.74 10.85
C ALA A 35 -2.73 8.79 9.69
N VAL A 36 -2.61 9.26 8.44
CA VAL A 36 -3.00 8.50 7.24
C VAL A 36 -1.87 7.62 6.73
N VAL A 37 -0.62 8.09 6.83
CA VAL A 37 0.56 7.34 6.36
C VAL A 37 0.88 6.20 7.31
N GLY A 38 0.63 4.98 6.86
CA GLY A 38 0.83 3.74 7.63
C GLY A 38 2.27 3.19 7.63
N ALA A 39 3.24 3.91 7.08
CA ALA A 39 4.59 3.37 6.86
C ALA A 39 5.30 2.88 8.14
N GLN A 40 5.12 3.56 9.27
CA GLN A 40 5.72 3.14 10.53
C GLN A 40 5.06 1.86 11.07
N SER A 41 3.73 1.77 11.01
CA SER A 41 2.99 0.57 11.43
C SER A 41 3.34 -0.61 10.53
N LEU A 42 3.40 -0.39 9.21
CA LEU A 42 3.81 -1.40 8.24
C LEU A 42 5.23 -1.92 8.51
N SER A 43 6.19 -1.02 8.73
CA SER A 43 7.55 -1.38 9.08
C SER A 43 7.65 -2.13 10.42
N HIS A 44 6.81 -1.78 11.39
CA HIS A 44 6.73 -2.50 12.66
C HIS A 44 6.19 -3.92 12.46
N GLU A 45 5.08 -4.07 11.74
CA GLU A 45 4.50 -5.38 11.45
C GLU A 45 5.47 -6.30 10.70
N GLY A 46 6.18 -5.78 9.69
CA GLY A 46 7.20 -6.54 8.97
C GLY A 46 8.34 -7.03 9.85
N ARG A 47 8.84 -6.18 10.78
CA ARG A 47 9.88 -6.59 11.73
C ARG A 47 9.39 -7.65 12.71
N VAL A 48 8.21 -7.46 13.27
CA VAL A 48 7.65 -8.45 14.21
C VAL A 48 7.42 -9.79 13.51
N MET A 49 6.93 -9.77 12.27
CA MET A 49 6.79 -11.01 11.49
C MET A 49 8.15 -11.68 11.24
N ALA A 50 9.18 -10.91 10.90
CA ALA A 50 10.52 -11.42 10.71
C ALA A 50 11.08 -12.06 12.00
N ASP A 51 10.90 -11.41 13.16
CA ASP A 51 11.33 -11.93 14.46
C ASP A 51 10.60 -13.24 14.83
N VAL A 52 9.29 -13.30 14.60
CA VAL A 52 8.46 -14.48 14.84
C VAL A 52 8.90 -15.65 13.94
N LEU A 53 9.09 -15.41 12.64
CA LEU A 53 9.58 -16.44 11.71
C LEU A 53 10.98 -16.91 12.07
N ALA A 54 11.87 -16.01 12.49
CA ALA A 54 13.23 -16.35 12.93
C ALA A 54 13.25 -17.20 14.21
N SER A 55 12.26 -17.03 15.09
CA SER A 55 12.11 -17.87 16.30
C SER A 55 11.60 -19.29 16.00
N GLY A 56 11.08 -19.53 14.79
CA GLY A 56 10.48 -20.81 14.40
C GLY A 56 9.04 -21.02 14.90
N ASP A 57 8.42 -19.99 15.50
CA ASP A 57 7.05 -20.06 15.99
C ASP A 57 6.05 -19.83 14.82
N LEU A 58 5.75 -20.93 14.12
CA LEU A 58 4.85 -20.91 12.97
C LEU A 58 3.41 -20.53 13.35
N ASP A 59 2.95 -20.92 14.53
CA ASP A 59 1.58 -20.62 14.96
C ASP A 59 1.43 -19.14 15.27
N ALA A 60 2.41 -18.53 15.92
CA ALA A 60 2.45 -17.08 16.11
C ALA A 60 2.52 -16.33 14.78
N ALA A 61 3.29 -16.83 13.80
CA ALA A 61 3.37 -16.24 12.46
C ALA A 61 2.02 -16.31 11.72
N ARG A 62 1.31 -17.44 11.79
CA ARG A 62 -0.04 -17.60 11.25
C ARG A 62 -1.04 -16.63 11.87
N HIS A 63 -1.02 -16.52 13.20
CA HIS A 63 -1.88 -15.58 13.93
C HIS A 63 -1.64 -14.12 13.52
N ARG A 64 -0.42 -13.79 13.12
CA ARG A 64 -0.05 -12.42 12.77
C ARG A 64 -0.32 -12.06 11.32
N LEU A 65 -0.29 -13.02 10.39
CA LEU A 65 -0.44 -12.80 8.95
C LEU A 65 -1.70 -11.99 8.56
N PRO A 66 -2.87 -12.18 9.21
CA PRO A 66 -4.08 -11.39 8.93
C PRO A 66 -3.95 -9.89 9.17
N HIS A 67 -2.94 -9.41 9.90
CA HIS A 67 -2.66 -7.99 10.04
C HIS A 67 -2.02 -7.38 8.77
N LEU A 68 -1.48 -8.22 7.90
CA LEU A 68 -0.77 -7.81 6.68
C LEU A 68 -1.58 -8.12 5.41
N CYS A 69 -2.16 -9.31 5.32
CA CYS A 69 -2.90 -9.73 4.13
C CYS A 69 -4.10 -10.62 4.48
N GLY A 70 -5.04 -10.71 3.55
CA GLY A 70 -6.28 -11.49 3.70
C GLY A 70 -6.15 -12.98 3.34
N ARG A 71 -4.95 -13.56 3.34
CA ARG A 71 -4.74 -14.99 3.05
C ARG A 71 -5.17 -15.85 4.24
N ASP A 72 -5.71 -17.05 3.95
CA ASP A 72 -5.96 -18.07 4.97
C ASP A 72 -4.60 -18.57 5.52
N PRO A 73 -4.27 -18.30 6.79
CA PRO A 73 -2.97 -18.62 7.34
C PRO A 73 -2.79 -20.11 7.68
N GLU A 74 -3.88 -20.85 7.89
CA GLU A 74 -3.84 -22.21 8.45
C GLU A 74 -3.08 -23.21 7.57
N ALA A 75 -3.16 -23.05 6.25
CA ALA A 75 -2.53 -23.94 5.28
C ALA A 75 -1.10 -23.52 4.88
N LEU A 76 -0.62 -22.36 5.37
CA LEU A 76 0.66 -21.81 4.93
C LEU A 76 1.83 -22.29 5.79
N ASP A 77 2.95 -22.60 5.12
CA ASP A 77 4.24 -22.84 5.75
C ASP A 77 5.05 -21.55 5.96
N ALA A 78 6.17 -21.63 6.66
CA ALA A 78 6.99 -20.45 6.97
C ALA A 78 7.50 -19.70 5.72
N PRO A 79 8.00 -20.35 4.65
CA PRO A 79 8.33 -19.70 3.38
C PRO A 79 7.15 -18.97 2.73
N GLN A 80 5.97 -19.56 2.75
CA GLN A 80 4.76 -18.97 2.18
C GLN A 80 4.28 -17.75 2.97
N ILE A 81 4.38 -17.80 4.30
CA ILE A 81 4.09 -16.66 5.18
C ILE A 81 5.11 -15.54 4.95
N ALA A 82 6.40 -15.85 4.86
CA ALA A 82 7.45 -14.88 4.57
C ALA A 82 7.20 -14.20 3.23
N ARG A 83 6.88 -14.97 2.18
CA ARG A 83 6.54 -14.45 0.85
C ARG A 83 5.31 -13.52 0.92
N GLY A 84 4.19 -13.98 1.47
CA GLY A 84 2.99 -13.15 1.60
C GLY A 84 3.21 -11.88 2.42
N THR A 85 4.11 -11.94 3.40
CA THR A 85 4.53 -10.75 4.17
C THR A 85 5.25 -9.74 3.28
N VAL A 86 6.22 -10.18 2.48
CA VAL A 86 6.99 -9.29 1.59
C VAL A 86 6.09 -8.70 0.49
N GLU A 87 5.22 -9.51 -0.11
CA GLU A 87 4.23 -9.07 -1.09
C GLU A 87 3.32 -7.96 -0.50
N SER A 88 2.74 -8.22 0.67
CA SER A 88 1.90 -7.24 1.36
C SER A 88 2.66 -5.96 1.73
N MET A 89 3.92 -6.07 2.16
CA MET A 89 4.75 -4.90 2.44
C MET A 89 5.05 -4.08 1.20
N ALA A 90 5.31 -4.75 0.06
CA ALA A 90 5.56 -4.08 -1.21
C ALA A 90 4.33 -3.26 -1.67
N GLU A 91 3.14 -3.88 -1.67
CA GLU A 91 1.89 -3.24 -2.04
C GLU A 91 1.50 -2.11 -1.08
N ASN A 92 1.51 -2.37 0.23
CA ASN A 92 1.14 -1.37 1.23
C ASN A 92 2.13 -0.20 1.32
N THR A 93 3.38 -0.36 0.89
CA THR A 93 4.31 0.77 0.72
C THR A 93 3.80 1.73 -0.34
N SER A 94 3.23 1.22 -1.44
CA SER A 94 2.55 2.05 -2.43
C SER A 94 1.30 2.71 -1.83
N ASP A 95 0.39 1.92 -1.31
CA ASP A 95 -0.96 2.35 -0.98
C ASP A 95 -1.02 3.23 0.27
N ALA A 96 -0.30 2.84 1.33
CA ALA A 96 -0.36 3.56 2.59
C ALA A 96 0.65 4.71 2.69
N ALA A 97 1.79 4.65 2.00
CA ALA A 97 2.82 5.67 2.11
C ALA A 97 2.92 6.54 0.85
N VAL A 98 3.34 5.96 -0.27
CA VAL A 98 3.64 6.74 -1.49
C VAL A 98 2.40 7.42 -2.04
N ALA A 99 1.28 6.70 -2.14
CA ALA A 99 0.03 7.26 -2.65
C ALA A 99 -0.53 8.36 -1.73
N SER A 100 -0.50 8.16 -0.43
CA SER A 100 -0.96 9.16 0.53
C SER A 100 -0.16 10.46 0.42
N ILE A 101 1.17 10.39 0.31
CA ILE A 101 2.03 11.55 0.15
C ILE A 101 1.81 12.21 -1.21
N LEU A 102 1.72 11.41 -2.29
CA LEU A 102 1.49 11.91 -3.64
C LEU A 102 0.16 12.67 -3.75
N TRP A 103 -0.93 12.07 -3.28
CA TRP A 103 -2.24 12.72 -3.36
C TRP A 103 -2.35 13.93 -2.45
N CYS A 104 -1.64 13.94 -1.30
CA CYS A 104 -1.50 15.14 -0.48
C CYS A 104 -0.78 16.26 -1.23
N ALA A 105 0.28 15.95 -1.96
CA ALA A 105 1.04 16.92 -2.73
C ALA A 105 0.26 17.48 -3.94
N VAL A 106 -0.55 16.65 -4.61
CA VAL A 106 -1.29 17.03 -5.82
C VAL A 106 -2.58 17.76 -5.51
N GLY A 107 -3.37 17.28 -4.54
CA GLY A 107 -4.70 17.81 -4.26
C GLY A 107 -4.98 18.10 -2.79
N GLY A 108 -3.93 18.19 -1.96
CA GLY A 108 -4.04 18.51 -0.54
C GLY A 108 -4.78 17.43 0.27
N LEU A 109 -5.28 17.82 1.42
CA LEU A 109 -6.02 16.94 2.33
C LEU A 109 -7.24 16.26 1.67
N PRO A 110 -8.04 16.94 0.85
CA PRO A 110 -9.19 16.30 0.19
C PRO A 110 -8.79 15.08 -0.65
N ALA A 111 -7.77 15.24 -1.49
CA ALA A 111 -7.32 14.16 -2.38
C ALA A 111 -6.71 13.00 -1.62
N MET A 112 -5.90 13.27 -0.60
CA MET A 112 -5.33 12.24 0.27
C MET A 112 -6.42 11.46 1.01
N LEU A 113 -7.42 12.12 1.57
CA LEU A 113 -8.51 11.46 2.29
C LEU A 113 -9.43 10.65 1.36
N VAL A 114 -9.69 11.15 0.16
CA VAL A 114 -10.46 10.40 -0.86
C VAL A 114 -9.69 9.15 -1.29
N HIS A 115 -8.40 9.26 -1.58
CA HIS A 115 -7.56 8.11 -1.90
C HIS A 115 -7.59 7.07 -0.76
N ARG A 116 -7.32 7.49 0.48
CA ARG A 116 -7.30 6.57 1.63
C ARG A 116 -8.66 5.91 1.87
N GLY A 117 -9.74 6.68 1.68
CA GLY A 117 -11.11 6.15 1.74
C GLY A 117 -11.40 5.14 0.64
N SER A 118 -10.92 5.38 -0.59
CA SER A 118 -11.04 4.43 -1.71
C SER A 118 -10.32 3.12 -1.42
N ASN A 119 -9.09 3.20 -1.01
CA ASN A 119 -8.27 2.04 -0.64
C ASN A 119 -8.91 1.23 0.51
N THR A 120 -9.46 1.91 1.53
CA THR A 120 -10.20 1.24 2.60
C THR A 120 -11.48 0.57 2.11
N LEU A 121 -12.23 1.22 1.22
CA LEU A 121 -13.43 0.64 0.63
C LEU A 121 -13.10 -0.59 -0.22
N ASP A 122 -12.04 -0.53 -1.02
CA ASP A 122 -11.59 -1.68 -1.81
C ASP A 122 -11.24 -2.86 -0.89
N ALA A 123 -10.44 -2.63 0.13
CA ALA A 123 -10.09 -3.66 1.12
C ALA A 123 -11.29 -4.28 1.84
N MET A 124 -12.38 -3.51 2.04
CA MET A 124 -13.58 -4.00 2.75
C MET A 124 -14.59 -4.68 1.84
N ILE A 125 -14.77 -4.22 0.62
CA ILE A 125 -15.85 -4.64 -0.27
C ILE A 125 -15.44 -4.93 -1.72
N GLY A 126 -14.16 -4.72 -2.07
CA GLY A 126 -13.63 -4.95 -3.42
C GLY A 126 -13.49 -6.44 -3.78
N HIS A 127 -13.63 -7.33 -2.80
CA HIS A 127 -13.54 -8.77 -3.01
C HIS A 127 -14.64 -9.31 -3.91
N HIS A 128 -14.27 -10.19 -4.84
CA HIS A 128 -15.21 -10.93 -5.67
C HIS A 128 -15.97 -11.96 -4.82
N ASN A 129 -17.16 -11.61 -4.37
CA ASN A 129 -18.11 -12.52 -3.75
C ASN A 129 -19.55 -12.15 -4.14
N ASP A 130 -20.48 -13.09 -4.03
CA ASP A 130 -21.88 -12.92 -4.45
C ASP A 130 -22.56 -11.68 -3.85
N ARG A 131 -22.12 -11.24 -2.67
CA ARG A 131 -22.69 -10.10 -1.96
C ARG A 131 -22.24 -8.75 -2.52
N TYR A 132 -20.98 -8.67 -3.01
CA TYR A 132 -20.35 -7.38 -3.39
C TYR A 132 -19.99 -7.31 -4.88
N GLU A 133 -20.28 -8.35 -5.68
CA GLU A 133 -19.88 -8.49 -7.09
C GLU A 133 -20.14 -7.23 -7.94
N ASN A 134 -21.29 -6.58 -7.76
CA ASN A 134 -21.63 -5.38 -8.53
C ASN A 134 -21.22 -4.08 -7.83
N PHE A 135 -21.20 -4.05 -6.49
CA PHE A 135 -20.93 -2.84 -5.71
C PHE A 135 -19.43 -2.66 -5.46
N GLY A 136 -18.72 -3.75 -5.21
CA GLY A 136 -17.27 -3.77 -4.98
C GLY A 136 -16.47 -3.42 -6.21
N LYS A 137 -16.92 -3.81 -7.43
CA LYS A 137 -16.26 -3.47 -8.69
C LYS A 137 -15.99 -1.97 -8.88
N VAL A 138 -16.89 -1.12 -8.39
CA VAL A 138 -16.69 0.34 -8.50
C VAL A 138 -15.59 0.80 -7.55
N ALA A 139 -15.54 0.24 -6.33
CA ALA A 139 -14.48 0.55 -5.36
C ALA A 139 -13.12 0.06 -5.89
N ALA A 140 -13.02 -1.17 -6.34
CA ALA A 140 -11.80 -1.75 -6.90
C ALA A 140 -11.27 -0.96 -8.11
N LYS A 141 -12.12 -0.64 -9.09
CA LYS A 141 -11.72 0.16 -10.25
C LYS A 141 -11.29 1.58 -9.89
N LEU A 142 -11.92 2.20 -8.90
CA LEU A 142 -11.53 3.52 -8.45
C LEU A 142 -10.18 3.47 -7.74
N ASP A 143 -9.98 2.46 -6.89
CA ASP A 143 -8.72 2.23 -6.20
C ASP A 143 -7.60 1.95 -7.20
N ASP A 144 -7.83 1.07 -8.16
CA ASP A 144 -6.89 0.81 -9.26
C ASP A 144 -6.49 2.08 -10.02
N ALA A 145 -7.45 2.94 -10.32
CA ALA A 145 -7.19 4.20 -11.02
C ALA A 145 -6.40 5.19 -10.17
N LEU A 146 -6.71 5.30 -8.88
CA LEU A 146 -6.02 6.19 -7.94
C LEU A 146 -4.61 5.68 -7.59
N ASN A 147 -4.38 4.38 -7.63
CA ASN A 147 -3.08 3.76 -7.37
C ASN A 147 -2.23 3.59 -8.64
N TRP A 148 -2.75 3.91 -9.83
CA TRP A 148 -2.00 3.73 -11.07
C TRP A 148 -0.66 4.48 -11.08
N LEU A 149 -0.64 5.76 -10.75
CA LEU A 149 0.59 6.56 -10.68
C LEU A 149 1.45 6.23 -9.44
N PRO A 150 0.86 6.11 -8.23
CA PRO A 150 1.59 5.70 -7.03
C PRO A 150 2.39 4.41 -7.19
N ALA A 151 1.80 3.36 -7.75
CA ALA A 151 2.46 2.07 -7.91
C ALA A 151 3.70 2.15 -8.82
N ARG A 152 3.61 2.89 -9.91
CA ARG A 152 4.73 3.12 -10.82
C ARG A 152 5.84 3.95 -10.18
N LEU A 153 5.46 4.95 -9.41
CA LEU A 153 6.40 5.74 -8.62
C LEU A 153 7.08 4.88 -7.54
N THR A 154 6.32 4.00 -6.87
CA THR A 154 6.85 3.05 -5.87
C THR A 154 7.85 2.10 -6.50
N GLY A 155 7.54 1.48 -7.64
CA GLY A 155 8.47 0.63 -8.38
C GLY A 155 9.76 1.35 -8.78
N ALA A 156 9.64 2.61 -9.24
CA ALA A 156 10.82 3.42 -9.59
C ALA A 156 11.65 3.79 -8.35
N LEU A 157 11.01 4.16 -7.24
CA LEU A 157 11.70 4.45 -5.98
C LEU A 157 12.39 3.20 -5.40
N ALA A 158 11.73 2.04 -5.45
CA ALA A 158 12.31 0.78 -5.01
C ALA A 158 13.55 0.42 -5.86
N ALA A 159 13.48 0.58 -7.19
CA ALA A 159 14.64 0.39 -8.05
C ALA A 159 15.78 1.38 -7.74
N LEU A 160 15.45 2.63 -7.44
CA LEU A 160 16.44 3.65 -7.05
C LEU A 160 17.13 3.28 -5.72
N CYS A 161 16.37 2.74 -4.75
CA CYS A 161 16.83 2.36 -3.43
C CYS A 161 17.41 0.93 -3.37
N ALA A 162 17.31 0.13 -4.44
CA ALA A 162 17.78 -1.26 -4.45
C ALA A 162 19.22 -1.46 -3.90
N PRO A 163 20.20 -0.57 -4.14
CA PRO A 163 21.55 -0.72 -3.57
C PRO A 163 21.59 -0.71 -2.04
N GLU A 164 20.65 -0.06 -1.37
CA GLU A 164 20.59 -0.01 0.10
C GLU A 164 20.32 -1.40 0.73
N VAL A 165 19.75 -2.32 -0.07
CA VAL A 165 19.46 -3.70 0.34
C VAL A 165 20.33 -4.72 -0.40
N GLY A 166 21.40 -4.29 -1.06
CA GLY A 166 22.31 -5.14 -1.80
C GLY A 166 21.89 -5.47 -3.23
N GLY A 167 20.79 -4.89 -3.71
CA GLY A 167 20.31 -5.04 -5.08
C GLY A 167 21.01 -4.12 -6.08
N ASN A 168 20.58 -4.21 -7.35
CA ASN A 168 21.12 -3.38 -8.43
C ASN A 168 20.00 -2.60 -9.12
N ARG A 169 20.17 -1.28 -9.25
CA ARG A 169 19.15 -0.37 -9.83
C ARG A 169 18.70 -0.77 -11.22
N SER A 170 19.66 -1.02 -12.11
CA SER A 170 19.36 -1.34 -13.50
C SER A 170 18.69 -2.69 -13.64
N HIS A 171 19.13 -3.68 -12.87
CA HIS A 171 18.52 -5.01 -12.82
C HIS A 171 17.08 -4.91 -12.29
N THR A 172 16.89 -4.25 -11.13
CA THR A 172 15.56 -4.07 -10.53
C THR A 172 14.59 -3.38 -11.50
N TRP A 173 15.03 -2.30 -12.15
CA TRP A 173 14.18 -1.62 -13.11
C TRP A 173 13.87 -2.45 -14.35
N ALA A 174 14.84 -3.23 -14.85
CA ALA A 174 14.63 -4.14 -15.98
C ALA A 174 13.62 -5.24 -15.62
N THR A 175 13.71 -5.81 -14.42
CA THR A 175 12.75 -6.81 -13.92
C THR A 175 11.34 -6.22 -13.79
N VAL A 176 11.20 -5.04 -13.19
CA VAL A 176 9.90 -4.35 -13.11
C VAL A 176 9.26 -4.21 -14.49
N ARG A 177 10.02 -3.80 -15.50
CA ARG A 177 9.51 -3.62 -16.85
C ARG A 177 9.14 -4.93 -17.56
N ALA A 178 9.77 -6.03 -17.18
CA ALA A 178 9.52 -7.35 -17.78
C ALA A 178 8.38 -8.11 -17.10
N GLU A 179 8.17 -7.91 -15.78
CA GLU A 179 7.36 -8.81 -14.97
C GLU A 179 6.10 -8.16 -14.38
N HIS A 180 5.98 -6.82 -14.40
CA HIS A 180 4.88 -6.12 -13.72
C HIS A 180 3.47 -6.50 -14.19
N ASP A 181 3.32 -7.01 -15.41
CA ASP A 181 2.05 -7.39 -16.02
C ASP A 181 1.65 -8.86 -15.77
N HIS A 182 2.51 -9.65 -15.14
CA HIS A 182 2.19 -11.00 -14.73
C HIS A 182 1.28 -11.06 -13.49
N HIS A 183 1.17 -9.97 -12.74
CA HIS A 183 0.33 -9.87 -11.56
C HIS A 183 -1.13 -9.54 -11.94
N PRO A 184 -2.15 -10.13 -11.24
CA PRO A 184 -3.56 -9.85 -11.53
C PRO A 184 -3.97 -8.39 -11.34
N SER A 185 -3.37 -7.69 -10.36
CA SER A 185 -3.58 -6.26 -10.15
C SER A 185 -2.73 -5.44 -11.11
N PRO A 186 -3.27 -4.40 -11.77
CA PRO A 186 -2.52 -3.52 -12.64
C PRO A 186 -1.48 -2.66 -11.91
N ASN A 187 -1.49 -2.69 -10.58
CA ASN A 187 -0.66 -1.89 -9.69
C ASN A 187 0.29 -2.75 -8.85
N GLY A 188 -0.18 -3.86 -8.27
CA GLY A 188 0.62 -4.74 -7.40
C GLY A 188 1.91 -5.21 -8.05
N GLY A 189 1.85 -5.63 -9.31
CA GLY A 189 3.01 -6.12 -10.04
C GLY A 189 4.18 -5.13 -10.15
N TRP A 190 3.92 -3.81 -10.19
CA TRP A 190 4.98 -2.79 -10.17
C TRP A 190 5.74 -2.78 -8.83
N CYS A 191 5.04 -2.99 -7.74
CA CYS A 191 5.60 -2.99 -6.40
C CYS A 191 6.32 -4.32 -6.12
N GLU A 192 5.64 -5.44 -6.37
CA GLU A 192 6.18 -6.77 -6.07
C GLU A 192 7.40 -7.10 -6.93
N ALA A 193 7.36 -6.87 -8.25
CA ALA A 193 8.52 -7.10 -9.11
C ALA A 193 9.73 -6.26 -8.70
N ALA A 194 9.52 -5.02 -8.25
CA ALA A 194 10.61 -4.17 -7.76
C ALA A 194 11.23 -4.72 -6.46
N TRP A 195 10.41 -5.16 -5.50
CA TRP A 195 10.89 -5.72 -4.25
C TRP A 195 11.54 -7.08 -4.47
N ALA A 196 10.95 -7.95 -5.31
CA ALA A 196 11.52 -9.24 -5.67
C ALA A 196 12.94 -9.09 -6.21
N ALA A 197 13.12 -8.21 -7.19
CA ALA A 197 14.42 -7.98 -7.80
C ALA A 197 15.43 -7.27 -6.87
N ALA A 198 14.97 -6.31 -6.07
CA ALA A 198 15.84 -5.60 -5.12
C ALA A 198 16.36 -6.50 -4.01
N LEU A 199 15.54 -7.45 -3.54
CA LEU A 199 15.85 -8.38 -2.46
C LEU A 199 16.41 -9.74 -2.96
N ALA A 200 16.46 -9.96 -4.28
CA ALA A 200 16.84 -11.22 -4.91
C ALA A 200 16.00 -12.42 -4.42
N VAL A 201 14.68 -12.21 -4.30
CA VAL A 201 13.70 -13.25 -3.91
C VAL A 201 12.66 -13.43 -5.01
N GLN A 202 11.95 -14.57 -4.96
CA GLN A 202 10.83 -14.83 -5.85
C GLN A 202 9.52 -14.51 -5.11
N LEU A 203 8.68 -13.65 -5.71
CA LEU A 203 7.33 -13.29 -5.30
C LEU A 203 6.34 -13.70 -6.40
N GLY A 204 5.03 -13.80 -6.08
CA GLY A 204 3.99 -14.17 -7.03
C GLY A 204 3.70 -15.67 -7.12
#